data_c6ff92b8bbc08aeb6c333b575e6b5b85
#
_entry.id   c6ff92b8bbc08aeb6c333b575e6b5b85
#
_cell.length_a   1.000
_cell.length_b   1.000
_cell.length_c   1.000
_cell.angle_alpha   90.00
_cell.angle_beta   90.00
_cell.angle_gamma   90.00
#
_symmetry.space_group_name_H-M   'P 1'
#
loop_
_entity.id
_entity.type
_entity.pdbx_description
1 polymer ?
#
loop_
_entity_poly.entity_id
_entity_poly.type
_entity_poly.pdbx_seq_one_letter_code
_entity_poly.pdbx_strand_id
1 'polypeptide(L)'
;VTMAKACLLKADAESIGAELVDGTCYEVWWSVDRTYTSALTGADPQSLAALYEADTGRPITPPMAVKYASMELAVAALQNAGSLDPEAIRDSLASLDLDTVMGHIKYNEDRYSVIALTGGQWQLQEDGDLVQAIIDNALYPDVPLTGEMEPLK
;
A
#
# COMPACT_ATOMS: atom_id res chain seq x y z
N VAL A 1 -0.07 8.14 -22.35
CA VAL A 1 0.06 7.40 -21.09
C VAL A 1 -1.06 6.38 -21.03
N THR A 2 -0.72 5.11 -20.88
CA THR A 2 -1.70 4.03 -20.69
C THR A 2 -1.73 3.68 -19.21
N MET A 3 -2.91 3.75 -18.59
CA MET A 3 -3.11 3.34 -17.21
C MET A 3 -3.89 2.02 -17.16
N ALA A 4 -3.36 1.05 -16.44
CA ALA A 4 -3.99 -0.24 -16.25
C ALA A 4 -4.17 -0.52 -14.75
N LYS A 5 -5.42 -0.61 -14.29
CA LYS A 5 -5.72 -1.00 -12.91
C LYS A 5 -5.47 -2.48 -12.66
N ALA A 6 -5.62 -3.32 -13.67
CA ALA A 6 -5.52 -4.77 -13.54
C ALA A 6 -4.08 -5.29 -13.31
N CYS A 7 -3.06 -4.50 -13.59
CA CYS A 7 -1.64 -4.88 -13.48
C CYS A 7 -1.01 -4.34 -12.20
N LEU A 8 -1.68 -4.52 -11.08
CA LEU A 8 -1.22 -4.01 -9.77
C LEU A 8 -0.15 -4.88 -9.13
N LEU A 9 -0.11 -6.16 -9.45
CA LEU A 9 0.84 -7.11 -8.87
C LEU A 9 1.89 -7.49 -9.90
N LYS A 10 3.11 -7.68 -9.43
CA LYS A 10 4.24 -8.13 -10.28
C LYS A 10 3.90 -9.43 -11.03
N ALA A 11 3.29 -10.40 -10.35
CA ALA A 11 2.89 -11.67 -10.97
C ALA A 11 1.88 -11.50 -12.11
N ASP A 12 0.97 -10.52 -12.01
CA ASP A 12 0.01 -10.21 -13.08
C ASP A 12 0.74 -9.59 -14.28
N ALA A 13 1.63 -8.64 -14.02
CA ALA A 13 2.45 -8.00 -15.03
C ALA A 13 3.37 -9.00 -15.76
N GLU A 14 4.04 -9.88 -15.01
CA GLU A 14 4.86 -10.96 -15.56
C GLU A 14 4.06 -11.95 -16.43
N SER A 15 2.81 -12.26 -16.02
CA SER A 15 1.96 -13.18 -16.79
C SER A 15 1.48 -12.60 -18.12
N ILE A 16 1.36 -11.27 -18.22
CA ILE A 16 1.07 -10.55 -19.47
C ILE A 16 2.31 -10.56 -20.37
N GLY A 17 3.47 -10.48 -19.80
CA GLY A 17 4.76 -10.40 -20.47
C GLY A 17 5.49 -9.10 -20.14
N ALA A 18 6.69 -9.20 -19.59
CA ALA A 18 7.45 -8.05 -19.08
C ALA A 18 7.66 -6.96 -20.14
N GLU A 19 7.98 -7.36 -21.38
CA GLU A 19 8.16 -6.42 -22.49
C GLU A 19 6.86 -5.69 -22.88
N LEU A 20 5.70 -6.32 -22.71
CA LEU A 20 4.40 -5.73 -23.06
C LEU A 20 3.89 -4.74 -22.01
N VAL A 21 4.31 -4.91 -20.77
CA VAL A 21 3.90 -4.02 -19.67
C VAL A 21 4.93 -2.93 -19.37
N ASP A 22 6.13 -3.01 -19.97
CA ASP A 22 7.17 -2.00 -19.81
C ASP A 22 6.67 -0.62 -20.24
N GLY A 23 6.80 0.37 -19.36
CA GLY A 23 6.28 1.73 -19.55
C GLY A 23 4.80 1.91 -19.24
N THR A 24 4.03 0.85 -18.90
CA THR A 24 2.62 1.02 -18.49
C THR A 24 2.51 1.63 -17.10
N CYS A 25 1.60 2.61 -16.95
CA CYS A 25 1.39 3.30 -15.68
C CYS A 25 0.17 2.73 -14.92
N TYR A 26 0.19 2.85 -13.60
CA TYR A 26 -0.89 2.40 -12.71
C TYR A 26 -0.83 3.12 -11.36
N GLU A 27 -1.85 2.92 -10.55
CA GLU A 27 -1.90 3.45 -9.19
C GLU A 27 -1.09 2.60 -8.21
N VAL A 28 -0.27 3.22 -7.37
CA VAL A 28 0.45 2.55 -6.28
C VAL A 28 -0.22 2.85 -4.95
N TRP A 29 -0.84 1.85 -4.36
CA TRP A 29 -1.52 1.97 -3.07
C TRP A 29 -0.56 1.87 -1.91
N TRP A 30 0.49 1.08 -2.07
CA TRP A 30 1.49 0.80 -1.06
C TRP A 30 2.77 0.26 -1.70
N SER A 31 3.90 0.59 -1.10
CA SER A 31 5.21 0.03 -1.43
C SER A 31 6.07 -0.02 -0.17
N VAL A 32 7.15 -0.78 -0.21
CA VAL A 32 8.13 -0.86 0.88
C VAL A 32 8.89 0.45 1.08
N ASP A 33 8.88 1.34 0.10
CA ASP A 33 9.59 2.62 0.14
C ASP A 33 8.84 3.71 0.92
N ARG A 34 7.60 3.43 1.35
CA ARG A 34 6.83 4.38 2.14
C ARG A 34 7.38 4.50 3.56
N THR A 35 7.29 5.70 4.12
CA THR A 35 7.90 6.08 5.41
C THR A 35 6.91 6.03 6.58
N TYR A 36 5.81 5.31 6.44
CA TYR A 36 4.79 5.19 7.48
C TYR A 36 5.24 4.28 8.62
N THR A 37 4.73 4.53 9.82
CA THR A 37 4.98 3.68 10.97
C THR A 37 3.67 3.44 11.72
N SER A 38 3.35 2.18 11.99
CA SER A 38 2.20 1.80 12.79
C SER A 38 2.31 2.32 14.22
N ALA A 39 1.35 3.09 14.66
CA ALA A 39 1.24 3.52 16.06
C ALA A 39 0.92 2.34 17.01
N LEU A 40 0.30 1.29 16.49
CA LEU A 40 -0.10 0.12 17.28
C LEU A 40 1.05 -0.89 17.49
N THR A 41 1.84 -1.15 16.45
CA THR A 41 2.83 -2.23 16.44
C THR A 41 4.28 -1.74 16.32
N GLY A 42 4.48 -0.49 15.89
CA GLY A 42 5.80 0.05 15.54
C GLY A 42 6.34 -0.46 14.20
N ALA A 43 5.59 -1.29 13.48
CA ALA A 43 6.00 -1.80 12.18
C ALA A 43 5.99 -0.66 11.13
N ASP A 44 6.98 -0.65 10.27
CA ASP A 44 7.03 0.11 9.04
C ASP A 44 6.89 -0.83 7.82
N PRO A 45 6.71 -0.30 6.60
CA PRO A 45 6.57 -1.13 5.40
C PRO A 45 7.72 -2.11 5.17
N GLN A 46 8.96 -1.72 5.48
CA GLN A 46 10.14 -2.57 5.27
C GLN A 46 10.20 -3.72 6.27
N SER A 47 9.98 -3.43 7.55
CA SER A 47 9.95 -4.46 8.60
C SER A 47 8.78 -5.43 8.42
N LEU A 48 7.61 -4.93 7.98
CA LEU A 48 6.48 -5.78 7.65
C LEU A 48 6.78 -6.69 6.46
N ALA A 49 7.42 -6.16 5.41
CA ALA A 49 7.81 -6.94 4.24
C ALA A 49 8.81 -8.04 4.62
N ALA A 50 9.84 -7.69 5.40
CA ALA A 50 10.84 -8.65 5.87
C ALA A 50 10.23 -9.77 6.74
N LEU A 51 9.30 -9.42 7.63
CA LEU A 51 8.59 -10.39 8.46
C LEU A 51 7.75 -11.35 7.61
N TYR A 52 6.99 -10.80 6.66
CA TYR A 52 6.14 -11.59 5.77
C TYR A 52 6.97 -12.56 4.90
N GLU A 53 8.09 -12.08 4.36
CA GLU A 53 8.99 -12.88 3.54
C GLU A 53 9.67 -14.00 4.36
N ALA A 54 10.09 -13.69 5.58
CA ALA A 54 10.67 -14.69 6.49
C ALA A 54 9.69 -15.82 6.84
N ASP A 55 8.41 -15.47 7.02
CA ASP A 55 7.37 -16.45 7.40
C ASP A 55 6.86 -17.28 6.21
N THR A 56 6.78 -16.65 5.01
CA THR A 56 6.08 -17.27 3.88
C THR A 56 6.99 -17.68 2.72
N GLY A 57 8.22 -17.18 2.69
CA GLY A 57 9.14 -17.30 1.55
C GLY A 57 8.67 -16.55 0.29
N ARG A 58 7.76 -15.58 0.44
CA ARG A 58 7.17 -14.82 -0.67
C ARG A 58 7.29 -13.32 -0.42
N PRO A 59 7.53 -12.50 -1.47
CA PRO A 59 7.49 -11.06 -1.33
C PRO A 59 6.09 -10.59 -0.92
N ILE A 60 6.03 -9.57 -0.07
CA ILE A 60 4.77 -8.96 0.32
C ILE A 60 4.15 -8.23 -0.87
N THR A 61 2.83 -8.17 -0.90
CA THR A 61 2.08 -7.45 -1.93
C THR A 61 1.22 -6.35 -1.32
N PRO A 62 0.87 -5.28 -2.05
CA PRO A 62 0.02 -4.21 -1.54
C PRO A 62 -1.28 -4.69 -0.88
N PRO A 63 -2.03 -5.70 -1.42
CA PRO A 63 -3.19 -6.25 -0.74
C PRO A 63 -2.91 -6.84 0.65
N MET A 64 -1.71 -7.38 0.89
CA MET A 64 -1.34 -7.91 2.21
C MET A 64 -1.13 -6.80 3.22
N ALA A 65 -0.49 -5.69 2.82
CA ALA A 65 -0.34 -4.51 3.67
C ALA A 65 -1.72 -3.90 4.02
N VAL A 66 -2.65 -3.85 3.07
CA VAL A 66 -4.05 -3.44 3.32
C VAL A 66 -4.71 -4.33 4.36
N LYS A 67 -4.52 -5.66 4.28
CA LYS A 67 -5.07 -6.61 5.27
C LYS A 67 -4.46 -6.41 6.66
N TYR A 68 -3.15 -6.20 6.71
CA TYR A 68 -2.48 -5.89 7.97
C TYR A 68 -3.04 -4.62 8.61
N ALA A 69 -3.12 -3.52 7.87
CA ALA A 69 -3.71 -2.26 8.36
C ALA A 69 -5.18 -2.43 8.78
N SER A 70 -5.96 -3.25 8.08
CA SER A 70 -7.34 -3.55 8.49
C SER A 70 -7.41 -4.24 9.85
N MET A 71 -6.43 -5.11 10.17
CA MET A 71 -6.34 -5.72 11.49
C MET A 71 -5.87 -4.73 12.55
N GLU A 72 -4.96 -3.80 12.22
CA GLU A 72 -4.57 -2.71 13.12
C GLU A 72 -5.80 -1.87 13.53
N LEU A 73 -6.63 -1.49 12.56
CA LEU A 73 -7.86 -0.74 12.82
C LEU A 73 -8.84 -1.53 13.69
N ALA A 74 -9.02 -2.82 13.42
CA ALA A 74 -9.89 -3.67 14.21
C ALA A 74 -9.43 -3.80 15.67
N VAL A 75 -8.13 -4.02 15.88
CA VAL A 75 -7.55 -4.12 17.23
C VAL A 75 -7.65 -2.79 17.95
N ALA A 76 -7.30 -1.67 17.31
CA ALA A 76 -7.41 -0.34 17.90
C ALA A 76 -8.86 -0.01 18.28
N ALA A 77 -9.83 -0.34 17.42
CA ALA A 77 -11.24 -0.13 17.70
C ALA A 77 -11.72 -0.92 18.92
N LEU A 78 -11.30 -2.18 19.05
CA LEU A 78 -11.63 -3.02 20.22
C LEU A 78 -10.98 -2.50 21.51
N GLN A 79 -9.72 -2.10 21.44
CA GLN A 79 -9.00 -1.54 22.59
C GLN A 79 -9.66 -0.24 23.07
N ASN A 80 -9.99 0.66 22.15
CA ASN A 80 -10.61 1.95 22.48
C ASN A 80 -12.07 1.78 22.97
N ALA A 81 -12.81 0.83 22.42
CA ALA A 81 -14.18 0.53 22.88
C ALA A 81 -14.18 -0.02 24.31
N GLY A 82 -13.14 -0.75 24.73
CA GLY A 82 -13.07 -1.42 26.03
C GLY A 82 -14.22 -2.41 26.28
N SER A 83 -14.93 -2.81 25.23
CA SER A 83 -16.14 -3.61 25.27
C SER A 83 -16.29 -4.45 23.99
N LEU A 84 -17.01 -5.57 24.08
CA LEU A 84 -17.41 -6.36 22.92
C LEU A 84 -18.82 -5.99 22.41
N ASP A 85 -19.43 -4.94 22.98
CA ASP A 85 -20.67 -4.41 22.47
C ASP A 85 -20.51 -3.85 21.05
N PRO A 86 -21.31 -4.30 20.07
CA PRO A 86 -21.19 -3.89 18.68
C PRO A 86 -21.34 -2.38 18.45
N GLU A 87 -22.19 -1.71 19.25
CA GLU A 87 -22.37 -0.25 19.12
C GLU A 87 -21.15 0.51 19.62
N ALA A 88 -20.58 0.08 20.74
CA ALA A 88 -19.35 0.67 21.27
C ALA A 88 -18.15 0.47 20.30
N ILE A 89 -18.03 -0.70 19.67
CA ILE A 89 -17.01 -0.97 18.67
C ILE A 89 -17.21 -0.10 17.42
N ARG A 90 -18.44 0.01 16.92
CA ARG A 90 -18.79 0.86 15.79
C ARG A 90 -18.43 2.32 16.04
N ASP A 91 -18.79 2.84 17.22
CA ASP A 91 -18.55 4.25 17.57
C ASP A 91 -17.05 4.51 17.78
N SER A 92 -16.34 3.55 18.38
CA SER A 92 -14.88 3.56 18.47
C SER A 92 -14.23 3.59 17.09
N LEU A 93 -14.65 2.70 16.18
CA LEU A 93 -14.14 2.64 14.81
C LEU A 93 -14.38 3.96 14.05
N ALA A 94 -15.57 4.54 14.19
CA ALA A 94 -15.93 5.79 13.54
C ALA A 94 -15.10 7.01 14.02
N SER A 95 -14.55 6.94 15.24
CA SER A 95 -13.72 7.98 15.84
C SER A 95 -12.21 7.71 15.74
N LEU A 96 -11.80 6.64 15.07
CA LEU A 96 -10.38 6.30 14.92
C LEU A 96 -9.61 7.39 14.17
N ASP A 97 -8.45 7.69 14.72
CA ASP A 97 -7.45 8.60 14.20
C ASP A 97 -6.09 7.93 14.47
N LEU A 98 -5.56 7.16 13.50
CA LEU A 98 -4.51 6.18 13.74
C LEU A 98 -3.50 6.14 12.58
N ASP A 99 -2.22 6.16 12.93
CA ASP A 99 -1.16 5.85 11.98
C ASP A 99 -0.98 4.35 11.84
N THR A 100 -1.03 3.87 10.61
CA THR A 100 -0.91 2.46 10.21
C THR A 100 0.23 2.26 9.22
N VAL A 101 0.55 1.02 8.86
CA VAL A 101 1.51 0.73 7.77
C VAL A 101 1.05 1.24 6.41
N MET A 102 -0.23 1.60 6.25
CA MET A 102 -0.80 2.22 5.05
C MET A 102 -0.77 3.75 5.09
N GLY A 103 -0.33 4.34 6.19
CA GLY A 103 -0.37 5.76 6.49
C GLY A 103 -1.44 6.10 7.51
N HIS A 104 -1.72 7.38 7.61
CA HIS A 104 -2.70 7.92 8.55
C HIS A 104 -4.13 7.60 8.12
N ILE A 105 -4.90 6.98 9.01
CA ILE A 105 -6.30 6.61 8.78
C ILE A 105 -7.20 7.38 9.74
N LYS A 106 -8.09 8.16 9.16
CA LYS A 106 -9.15 8.88 9.85
C LYS A 106 -10.43 8.83 9.03
N TYR A 107 -11.51 8.37 9.64
CA TYR A 107 -12.80 8.31 8.96
C TYR A 107 -13.46 9.69 8.94
N ASN A 108 -14.02 10.04 7.80
CA ASN A 108 -14.84 11.23 7.64
C ASN A 108 -16.32 10.97 8.04
N GLU A 109 -17.18 11.98 7.89
CA GLU A 109 -18.61 11.89 8.20
C GLU A 109 -19.33 10.81 7.37
N ASP A 110 -18.84 10.54 6.15
CA ASP A 110 -19.36 9.50 5.26
C ASP A 110 -18.79 8.10 5.55
N ARG A 111 -17.96 7.98 6.61
CA ARG A 111 -17.36 6.74 7.11
C ARG A 111 -16.37 6.06 6.16
N TYR A 112 -15.65 6.83 5.37
CA TYR A 112 -14.47 6.35 4.65
C TYR A 112 -13.23 7.18 5.00
N SER A 113 -12.07 6.60 4.78
CA SER A 113 -10.77 7.27 4.87
C SER A 113 -10.12 7.34 3.49
N VAL A 114 -9.28 8.33 3.31
CA VAL A 114 -8.47 8.49 2.08
C VAL A 114 -7.06 8.00 2.39
N ILE A 115 -6.56 7.10 1.55
CA ILE A 115 -5.16 6.66 1.59
C ILE A 115 -4.34 7.34 0.51
N ALA A 116 -3.03 7.45 0.72
CA ALA A 116 -2.13 8.01 -0.27
C ALA A 116 -2.04 7.11 -1.50
N LEU A 117 -2.47 7.65 -2.65
CA LEU A 117 -2.24 7.04 -3.96
C LEU A 117 -1.16 7.82 -4.70
N THR A 118 -0.20 7.10 -5.28
CA THR A 118 0.86 7.66 -6.12
C THR A 118 0.81 7.04 -7.51
N GLY A 119 1.41 7.72 -8.49
CA GLY A 119 1.57 7.17 -9.83
C GLY A 119 2.76 6.23 -9.88
N GLY A 120 2.56 5.04 -10.44
CA GLY A 120 3.59 4.06 -10.67
C GLY A 120 3.74 3.68 -12.13
N GLN A 121 4.87 3.10 -12.45
CA GLN A 121 5.18 2.58 -13.77
C GLN A 121 5.92 1.26 -13.64
N TRP A 122 5.57 0.28 -14.46
CA TRP A 122 6.38 -0.91 -14.65
C TRP A 122 7.57 -0.56 -15.55
N GLN A 123 8.78 -0.87 -15.07
CA GLN A 123 10.03 -0.62 -15.78
C GLN A 123 10.83 -1.90 -15.85
N LEU A 124 11.11 -2.37 -17.07
CA LEU A 124 11.93 -3.54 -17.33
C LEU A 124 13.41 -3.15 -17.23
N GLN A 125 14.12 -3.76 -16.31
CA GLN A 125 15.52 -3.53 -16.06
C GLN A 125 16.42 -4.33 -17.04
N GLU A 126 17.67 -3.96 -17.16
CA GLU A 126 18.64 -4.62 -18.05
C GLU A 126 18.87 -6.11 -17.71
N ASP A 127 18.70 -6.49 -16.44
CA ASP A 127 18.81 -7.88 -15.98
C ASP A 127 17.53 -8.70 -16.22
N GLY A 128 16.50 -8.10 -16.79
CA GLY A 128 15.22 -8.71 -17.08
C GLY A 128 14.21 -8.64 -15.93
N ASP A 129 14.56 -8.02 -14.80
CA ASP A 129 13.61 -7.82 -13.71
C ASP A 129 12.60 -6.73 -14.03
N LEU A 130 11.35 -6.92 -13.61
CA LEU A 130 10.28 -5.95 -13.77
C LEU A 130 10.05 -5.23 -12.44
N VAL A 131 10.40 -3.95 -12.41
CA VAL A 131 10.36 -3.13 -11.21
C VAL A 131 9.16 -2.18 -11.22
N GLN A 132 8.53 -2.04 -10.06
CA GLN A 132 7.50 -1.05 -9.82
C GLN A 132 8.17 0.28 -9.40
N ALA A 133 8.24 1.25 -10.30
CA ALA A 133 8.77 2.58 -9.99
C ALA A 133 7.64 3.54 -9.60
N ILE A 134 7.82 4.29 -8.52
CA ILE A 134 6.96 5.44 -8.17
C ILE A 134 7.49 6.63 -8.96
N ILE A 135 6.69 7.12 -9.90
CA ILE A 135 7.06 8.18 -10.85
C ILE A 135 6.30 9.49 -10.64
N ASP A 136 5.23 9.48 -9.84
CA ASP A 136 4.45 10.66 -9.49
C ASP A 136 3.96 10.56 -8.04
N ASN A 137 4.33 11.57 -7.24
CA ASN A 137 3.92 11.74 -5.85
C ASN A 137 3.33 13.14 -5.58
N ALA A 138 2.87 13.85 -6.60
CA ALA A 138 2.47 15.25 -6.50
C ALA A 138 1.40 15.51 -5.42
N LEU A 139 0.49 14.56 -5.18
CA LEU A 139 -0.53 14.65 -4.13
C LEU A 139 -0.02 14.21 -2.74
N TYR A 140 1.10 13.49 -2.68
CA TYR A 140 1.67 12.90 -1.46
C TYR A 140 3.20 12.99 -1.50
N PRO A 141 3.76 14.20 -1.34
CA PRO A 141 5.20 14.45 -1.53
C PRO A 141 6.09 13.74 -0.50
N ASP A 142 5.53 13.27 0.61
CA ASP A 142 6.25 12.47 1.62
C ASP A 142 6.54 11.04 1.15
N VAL A 143 5.89 10.57 0.08
CA VAL A 143 6.21 9.29 -0.55
C VAL A 143 7.37 9.51 -1.53
N PRO A 144 8.50 8.82 -1.37
CA PRO A 144 9.65 9.03 -2.23
C PRO A 144 9.38 8.57 -3.68
N LEU A 145 9.89 9.34 -4.65
CA LEU A 145 10.01 8.87 -6.03
C LEU A 145 11.11 7.81 -6.09
N THR A 146 10.87 6.72 -6.80
CA THR A 146 11.84 5.62 -6.99
C THR A 146 12.27 5.46 -8.44
N GLY A 147 11.74 6.26 -9.35
CA GLY A 147 12.12 6.31 -10.76
C GLY A 147 11.59 7.55 -11.48
N GLU A 148 12.01 7.71 -12.71
CA GLU A 148 11.50 8.72 -13.63
C GLU A 148 10.55 8.08 -14.63
N MET A 149 9.59 8.87 -15.16
CA MET A 149 8.66 8.38 -16.17
C MET A 149 9.39 8.07 -17.48
N GLU A 150 9.27 6.86 -17.96
CA GLU A 150 9.77 6.43 -19.25
C GLU A 150 8.67 6.39 -20.31
N PRO A 151 9.03 6.57 -21.60
CA PRO A 151 8.09 6.35 -22.70
C PRO A 151 7.59 4.90 -22.72
N LEU A 152 6.35 4.69 -23.16
CA LEU A 152 5.86 3.36 -23.53
C LEU A 152 6.70 2.84 -24.71
N LYS A 153 7.22 1.65 -24.59
CA LYS A 153 8.05 1.00 -25.61
C LYS A 153 7.22 0.12 -26.55
#